data_b8c35cba48c5fd10428cd66503097a0b
#
_entry.id   b8c35cba48c5fd10428cd66503097a0b
#
_cell.length_a   1.000
_cell.length_b   1.000
_cell.length_c   1.000
_cell.angle_alpha   90.00
_cell.angle_beta   90.00
_cell.angle_gamma   90.00
#
_symmetry.space_group_name_H-M   'P 1'
#
loop_
_entity.id
_entity.type
_entity.pdbx_description
1 polymer ?
#
loop_
_entity_poly.entity_id
_entity_poly.type
_entity_poly.pdbx_seq_one_letter_code
_entity_poly.pdbx_strand_id
1 'polypeptide(L)'
;LMGNTVVWKPSSTQAHSANVIMRLLECAGLPKGVINLVHCRGADFGRVAFQRKDLAGVHFTGSTSTFQTIWKSVASNLENYEAYPRLVGETGGKDFILAHPSADPVALAVAIVRGGFEYQGQRCSAASRIYLPSNLAKEVFERCQSMIAEMKMGDVQDMRNFVSAVIDRKSFEKIKGYVEVANQSA
;
A
#
# COMPACT_ATOMS: atom_id res chain seq x y z
N LEU A 1 16.01 11.53 12.63
CA LEU A 1 16.42 11.25 14.01
C LEU A 1 17.85 10.71 14.11
N MET A 2 18.33 10.01 13.08
CA MET A 2 19.66 9.38 13.06
C MET A 2 20.70 10.18 12.25
N GLY A 3 20.45 11.46 12.00
CA GLY A 3 21.34 12.36 11.27
C GLY A 3 21.24 12.33 9.75
N ASN A 4 20.36 11.51 9.19
CA ASN A 4 20.14 11.52 7.73
C ASN A 4 19.25 12.71 7.31
N THR A 5 19.52 13.24 6.12
CA THR A 5 18.59 14.14 5.42
C THR A 5 17.77 13.34 4.43
N VAL A 6 16.55 13.78 4.16
CA VAL A 6 15.59 13.07 3.33
C VAL A 6 15.06 13.96 2.20
N VAL A 7 15.06 13.46 0.99
CA VAL A 7 14.24 13.99 -0.10
C VAL A 7 13.00 13.11 -0.19
N TRP A 8 11.84 13.69 0.13
CA TRP A 8 10.57 12.98 0.17
C TRP A 8 9.73 13.29 -1.05
N LYS A 9 9.56 12.30 -1.91
CA LYS A 9 8.67 12.36 -3.06
C LYS A 9 7.43 11.47 -2.81
N PRO A 10 6.30 12.03 -2.40
CA PRO A 10 5.05 11.28 -2.23
C PRO A 10 4.46 10.82 -3.56
N SER A 11 3.49 9.90 -3.52
CA SER A 11 2.63 9.63 -4.67
C SER A 11 1.90 10.91 -5.08
N SER A 12 1.69 11.11 -6.40
CA SER A 12 0.93 12.26 -6.91
C SER A 12 -0.51 12.32 -6.35
N THR A 13 -1.10 11.16 -6.08
CA THR A 13 -2.44 11.05 -5.46
C THR A 13 -2.45 11.42 -3.98
N GLN A 14 -1.28 11.58 -3.35
CA GLN A 14 -1.12 11.96 -1.93
C GLN A 14 -0.48 13.33 -1.74
N ALA A 15 -0.38 14.13 -2.80
CA ALA A 15 0.30 15.42 -2.74
C ALA A 15 -0.29 16.35 -1.67
N HIS A 16 -1.62 16.39 -1.54
CA HIS A 16 -2.29 17.23 -0.54
C HIS A 16 -1.95 16.82 0.89
N SER A 17 -2.12 15.55 1.23
CA SER A 17 -1.82 15.02 2.57
C SER A 17 -0.34 15.15 2.90
N ALA A 18 0.56 14.94 1.94
CA ALA A 18 1.99 15.14 2.13
C ALA A 18 2.33 16.59 2.48
N ASN A 19 1.70 17.58 1.83
CA ASN A 19 1.87 19.00 2.19
C ASN A 19 1.36 19.30 3.60
N VAL A 20 0.22 18.74 4.00
CA VAL A 20 -0.31 18.93 5.36
C VAL A 20 0.64 18.34 6.40
N ILE A 21 1.14 17.12 6.16
CA ILE A 21 2.11 16.45 7.05
C ILE A 21 3.41 17.28 7.14
N MET A 22 3.91 17.79 6.02
CA MET A 22 5.13 18.61 6.02
C MET A 22 4.96 19.89 6.85
N ARG A 23 3.84 20.60 6.69
CA ARG A 23 3.51 21.77 7.52
C ARG A 23 3.42 21.42 9.00
N LEU A 24 2.84 20.28 9.34
CA LEU A 24 2.73 19.80 10.72
C LEU A 24 4.11 19.54 11.32
N LEU A 25 5.02 18.95 10.57
CA LEU A 25 6.41 18.74 10.98
C LEU A 25 7.16 20.07 11.17
N GLU A 26 6.97 21.02 10.27
CA GLU A 26 7.56 22.36 10.39
C GLU A 26 7.03 23.11 11.63
N CYS A 27 5.72 23.06 11.87
CA CYS A 27 5.11 23.62 13.07
C CYS A 27 5.60 22.95 14.37
N ALA A 28 5.92 21.65 14.29
CA ALA A 28 6.51 20.90 15.40
C ALA A 28 8.01 21.18 15.61
N GLY A 29 8.61 22.07 14.81
CA GLY A 29 10.01 22.49 14.97
C GLY A 29 11.02 21.67 14.16
N LEU A 30 10.59 20.95 13.11
CA LEU A 30 11.54 20.27 12.22
C LEU A 30 12.49 21.28 11.58
N PRO A 31 13.83 21.15 11.76
CA PRO A 31 14.79 22.04 11.14
C PRO A 31 14.73 21.98 9.61
N LYS A 32 14.95 23.13 8.96
CA LYS A 32 15.01 23.20 7.51
C LYS A 32 16.12 22.31 6.94
N GLY A 33 15.81 21.64 5.83
CA GLY A 33 16.78 20.78 5.14
C GLY A 33 16.85 19.34 5.65
N VAL A 34 16.21 19.02 6.78
CA VAL A 34 16.16 17.63 7.29
C VAL A 34 15.23 16.77 6.43
N ILE A 35 14.02 17.24 6.17
CA ILE A 35 13.09 16.63 5.20
C ILE A 35 12.77 17.66 4.13
N ASN A 36 12.95 17.28 2.87
CA ASN A 36 12.76 18.14 1.71
C ASN A 36 11.66 17.53 0.84
N LEU A 37 10.46 18.08 0.91
CA LEU A 37 9.30 17.60 0.14
C LEU A 37 9.39 18.06 -1.32
N VAL A 38 9.26 17.12 -2.26
CA VAL A 38 9.33 17.38 -3.72
C VAL A 38 8.13 16.77 -4.43
N HIS A 39 7.44 17.55 -5.23
CA HIS A 39 6.35 17.10 -6.08
C HIS A 39 6.81 17.00 -7.53
N CYS A 40 7.00 15.78 -8.02
CA CYS A 40 7.33 15.51 -9.41
C CYS A 40 6.92 14.09 -9.81
N ARG A 41 7.02 13.78 -11.09
CA ARG A 41 6.81 12.41 -11.59
C ARG A 41 7.92 11.51 -11.07
N GLY A 42 7.59 10.26 -10.71
CA GLY A 42 8.57 9.31 -10.18
C GLY A 42 9.75 9.04 -11.12
N ALA A 43 9.49 8.98 -12.43
CA ALA A 43 10.54 8.80 -13.44
C ALA A 43 11.52 9.98 -13.49
N ASP A 44 11.02 11.21 -13.38
CA ASP A 44 11.87 12.42 -13.39
C ASP A 44 12.69 12.52 -12.11
N PHE A 45 12.08 12.16 -10.97
CA PHE A 45 12.79 12.06 -9.70
C PHE A 45 13.94 11.05 -9.77
N GLY A 46 13.65 9.82 -10.25
CA GLY A 46 14.64 8.75 -10.32
C GLY A 46 15.80 9.09 -11.25
N ARG A 47 15.52 9.73 -12.38
CA ARG A 47 16.55 10.17 -13.33
C ARG A 47 17.59 11.12 -12.72
N VAL A 48 17.19 11.93 -11.73
CA VAL A 48 18.08 12.85 -11.05
C VAL A 48 18.67 12.23 -9.78
N ALA A 49 17.80 11.71 -8.91
CA ALA A 49 18.19 11.25 -7.57
C ALA A 49 19.13 10.03 -7.61
N PHE A 50 18.88 9.07 -8.53
CA PHE A 50 19.71 7.86 -8.60
C PHE A 50 21.04 8.07 -9.34
N GLN A 51 21.31 9.25 -9.87
CA GLN A 51 22.61 9.61 -10.43
C GLN A 51 23.48 10.40 -9.44
N ARG A 52 22.95 10.72 -8.27
CA ARG A 52 23.69 11.46 -7.26
C ARG A 52 24.72 10.57 -6.58
N LYS A 53 25.98 11.01 -6.55
CA LYS A 53 27.09 10.25 -5.93
C LYS A 53 26.92 10.10 -4.41
N ASP A 54 26.24 11.06 -3.78
CA ASP A 54 25.95 11.12 -2.34
C ASP A 54 24.63 10.40 -1.95
N LEU A 55 24.03 9.60 -2.85
CA LEU A 55 22.86 8.80 -2.53
C LEU A 55 23.20 7.74 -1.48
N ALA A 56 22.67 7.89 -0.27
CA ALA A 56 22.92 6.96 0.84
C ALA A 56 21.90 5.81 0.92
N GLY A 57 20.70 6.00 0.37
CA GLY A 57 19.69 4.95 0.35
C GLY A 57 18.36 5.38 -0.25
N VAL A 58 17.51 4.39 -0.51
CA VAL A 58 16.15 4.56 -1.00
C VAL A 58 15.21 3.73 -0.15
N HIS A 59 14.20 4.37 0.41
CA HIS A 59 13.06 3.70 1.03
C HIS A 59 11.84 3.89 0.13
N PHE A 60 11.35 2.82 -0.44
CA PHE A 60 10.27 2.85 -1.42
C PHE A 60 9.09 2.00 -0.97
N THR A 61 7.89 2.56 -1.10
CA THR A 61 6.64 1.82 -0.99
C THR A 61 5.83 2.01 -2.27
N GLY A 62 5.42 0.92 -2.90
CA GLY A 62 4.65 0.96 -4.15
C GLY A 62 4.64 -0.35 -4.93
N SER A 63 4.57 -0.27 -6.26
CA SER A 63 4.51 -1.48 -7.08
C SER A 63 5.86 -2.21 -7.16
N THR A 64 5.80 -3.54 -7.19
CA THR A 64 6.99 -4.41 -7.35
C THR A 64 7.79 -4.03 -8.59
N SER A 65 7.11 -3.78 -9.71
CA SER A 65 7.78 -3.40 -10.97
C SER A 65 8.53 -2.05 -10.86
N THR A 66 7.97 -1.09 -10.13
CA THR A 66 8.67 0.18 -9.88
C THR A 66 9.89 -0.03 -9.01
N PHE A 67 9.80 -0.85 -7.95
CA PHE A 67 10.95 -1.14 -7.10
C PHE A 67 12.06 -1.88 -7.86
N GLN A 68 11.71 -2.82 -8.73
CA GLN A 68 12.67 -3.48 -9.63
C GLN A 68 13.38 -2.47 -10.54
N THR A 69 12.66 -1.46 -11.05
CA THR A 69 13.25 -0.39 -11.86
C THR A 69 14.22 0.47 -11.03
N ILE A 70 13.85 0.82 -9.80
CA ILE A 70 14.71 1.54 -8.86
C ILE A 70 16.00 0.74 -8.62
N TRP A 71 15.83 -0.54 -8.29
CA TRP A 71 16.97 -1.43 -8.02
C TRP A 71 17.94 -1.51 -9.20
N LYS A 72 17.42 -1.72 -10.41
CA LYS A 72 18.23 -1.74 -11.64
C LYS A 72 18.95 -0.41 -11.86
N SER A 73 18.27 0.73 -11.65
CA SER A 73 18.88 2.05 -11.83
C SER A 73 20.02 2.31 -10.84
N VAL A 74 19.84 1.91 -9.59
CA VAL A 74 20.92 2.03 -8.58
C VAL A 74 22.06 1.08 -8.89
N ALA A 75 21.77 -0.18 -9.23
CA ALA A 75 22.80 -1.17 -9.56
C ALA A 75 23.63 -0.78 -10.79
N SER A 76 23.01 -0.15 -11.78
CA SER A 76 23.74 0.35 -12.96
C SER A 76 24.63 1.57 -12.74
N ASN A 77 24.59 2.15 -11.52
CA ASN A 77 25.35 3.36 -11.18
C ASN A 77 26.31 3.14 -10.00
N LEU A 78 26.57 1.89 -9.61
CA LEU A 78 27.32 1.55 -8.37
C LEU A 78 28.72 2.17 -8.32
N GLU A 79 29.40 2.27 -9.44
CA GLU A 79 30.78 2.81 -9.53
C GLU A 79 30.86 4.31 -9.20
N ASN A 80 29.73 5.02 -9.31
CA ASN A 80 29.69 6.47 -9.12
C ASN A 80 29.33 6.91 -7.69
N TYR A 81 28.88 5.98 -6.84
CA TYR A 81 28.47 6.33 -5.47
C TYR A 81 29.65 6.41 -4.51
N GLU A 82 29.59 7.36 -3.58
CA GLU A 82 30.57 7.49 -2.48
C GLU A 82 30.50 6.29 -1.51
N ALA A 83 29.32 5.68 -1.37
CA ALA A 83 29.08 4.46 -0.61
C ALA A 83 27.93 3.68 -1.23
N TYR A 84 27.83 2.37 -0.99
CA TYR A 84 26.76 1.54 -1.52
C TYR A 84 25.42 1.95 -0.94
N PRO A 85 24.45 2.42 -1.77
CA PRO A 85 23.14 2.83 -1.29
C PRO A 85 22.35 1.64 -0.73
N ARG A 86 21.69 1.87 0.39
CA ARG A 86 20.77 0.87 0.97
C ARG A 86 19.41 0.97 0.30
N LEU A 87 18.85 -0.17 -0.11
CA LEU A 87 17.53 -0.23 -0.74
C LEU A 87 16.56 -0.97 0.16
N VAL A 88 15.47 -0.30 0.52
CA VAL A 88 14.35 -0.89 1.25
C VAL A 88 13.11 -0.75 0.38
N GLY A 89 12.48 -1.86 0.05
CA GLY A 89 11.29 -1.92 -0.80
C GLY A 89 10.14 -2.63 -0.13
N GLU A 90 9.09 -1.87 0.14
CA GLU A 90 7.79 -2.36 0.56
C GLU A 90 6.87 -2.41 -0.66
N THR A 91 6.57 -3.59 -1.15
CA THR A 91 5.81 -3.77 -2.39
C THR A 91 4.49 -4.51 -2.15
N GLY A 92 3.83 -4.96 -3.21
CA GLY A 92 2.57 -5.69 -3.10
C GLY A 92 2.72 -7.03 -2.38
N GLY A 93 1.72 -7.39 -1.59
CA GLY A 93 1.61 -8.66 -0.87
C GLY A 93 0.44 -9.50 -1.34
N LYS A 94 0.47 -10.80 -0.96
CA LYS A 94 -0.61 -11.77 -1.10
C LYS A 94 -0.79 -12.50 0.24
N ASP A 95 -1.13 -11.69 1.26
CA ASP A 95 -1.25 -12.18 2.63
C ASP A 95 -2.44 -13.14 2.79
N PHE A 96 -2.40 -13.93 3.83
CA PHE A 96 -3.39 -14.98 4.02
C PHE A 96 -3.84 -15.10 5.49
N ILE A 97 -4.99 -15.73 5.67
CA ILE A 97 -5.47 -16.20 6.97
C ILE A 97 -5.48 -17.73 6.92
N LEU A 98 -4.79 -18.36 7.88
CA LEU A 98 -4.82 -19.80 8.09
C LEU A 98 -5.54 -20.09 9.40
N ALA A 99 -6.71 -20.71 9.32
CA ALA A 99 -7.53 -21.03 10.48
C ALA A 99 -7.27 -22.43 11.03
N HIS A 100 -7.13 -22.54 12.35
CA HIS A 100 -7.13 -23.83 13.04
C HIS A 100 -8.57 -24.33 13.25
N PRO A 101 -8.82 -25.66 13.30
CA PRO A 101 -10.18 -26.21 13.51
C PRO A 101 -10.90 -25.77 14.79
N SER A 102 -10.16 -25.26 15.79
CA SER A 102 -10.72 -24.73 17.04
C SER A 102 -10.92 -23.21 17.04
N ALA A 103 -10.76 -22.54 15.89
CA ALA A 103 -10.96 -21.11 15.80
C ALA A 103 -12.44 -20.76 16.00
N ASP A 104 -12.69 -19.60 16.63
CA ASP A 104 -14.04 -19.05 16.76
C ASP A 104 -14.53 -18.56 15.39
N PRO A 105 -15.66 -19.09 14.88
CA PRO A 105 -16.13 -18.76 13.52
C PRO A 105 -16.59 -17.30 13.38
N VAL A 106 -17.05 -16.65 14.46
CA VAL A 106 -17.48 -15.25 14.43
C VAL A 106 -16.27 -14.35 14.33
N ALA A 107 -15.28 -14.53 15.20
CA ALA A 107 -14.04 -13.77 15.17
C ALA A 107 -13.30 -13.97 13.83
N LEU A 108 -13.31 -15.19 13.29
CA LEU A 108 -12.69 -15.52 12.02
C LEU A 108 -13.40 -14.82 10.85
N ALA A 109 -14.74 -14.81 10.80
CA ALA A 109 -15.50 -14.09 9.78
C ALA A 109 -15.22 -12.57 9.81
N VAL A 110 -15.17 -11.98 11.00
CA VAL A 110 -14.81 -10.55 11.16
C VAL A 110 -13.38 -10.29 10.64
N ALA A 111 -12.41 -11.14 11.00
CA ALA A 111 -11.03 -11.00 10.54
C ALA A 111 -10.92 -11.10 9.01
N ILE A 112 -11.66 -12.03 8.39
CA ILE A 112 -11.69 -12.21 6.93
C ILE A 112 -12.27 -10.97 6.25
N VAL A 113 -13.43 -10.53 6.69
CA VAL A 113 -14.14 -9.41 6.06
C VAL A 113 -13.35 -8.11 6.23
N ARG A 114 -12.87 -7.81 7.42
CA ARG A 114 -12.03 -6.63 7.64
C ARG A 114 -10.68 -6.73 6.92
N GLY A 115 -10.02 -7.86 7.03
CA GLY A 115 -8.72 -8.08 6.39
C GLY A 115 -8.76 -8.00 4.86
N GLY A 116 -9.87 -8.43 4.26
CA GLY A 116 -10.04 -8.42 2.80
C GLY A 116 -10.58 -7.12 2.21
N PHE A 117 -11.51 -6.45 2.91
CA PHE A 117 -12.31 -5.35 2.32
C PHE A 117 -12.08 -3.99 2.96
N GLU A 118 -11.49 -3.89 4.15
CA GLU A 118 -11.22 -2.61 4.79
C GLU A 118 -10.33 -1.74 3.88
N TYR A 119 -10.71 -0.46 3.77
CA TYR A 119 -10.08 0.48 2.84
C TYR A 119 -10.09 -0.01 1.38
N GLN A 120 -11.19 -0.66 0.96
CA GLN A 120 -11.41 -1.24 -0.38
C GLN A 120 -10.35 -2.29 -0.78
N GLY A 121 -9.75 -2.97 0.22
CA GLY A 121 -8.68 -3.94 0.00
C GLY A 121 -7.35 -3.32 -0.50
N GLN A 122 -7.22 -1.99 -0.48
CA GLN A 122 -6.05 -1.26 -0.99
C GLN A 122 -4.91 -1.23 0.03
N ARG A 123 -4.48 -2.40 0.49
CA ARG A 123 -3.36 -2.58 1.42
C ARG A 123 -2.38 -3.61 0.90
N CYS A 124 -1.10 -3.42 1.18
CA CYS A 124 -0.07 -4.43 0.93
C CYS A 124 -0.33 -5.71 1.75
N SER A 125 -0.96 -5.57 2.93
CA SER A 125 -1.31 -6.64 3.88
C SER A 125 -2.76 -7.11 3.81
N ALA A 126 -3.53 -6.78 2.76
CA ALA A 126 -4.90 -7.26 2.61
C ALA A 126 -4.95 -8.78 2.49
N ALA A 127 -5.87 -9.42 3.23
CA ALA A 127 -6.07 -10.85 3.19
C ALA A 127 -6.63 -11.29 1.83
N SER A 128 -5.77 -11.87 1.00
CA SER A 128 -6.13 -12.29 -0.37
C SER A 128 -6.44 -13.77 -0.47
N ARG A 129 -6.06 -14.57 0.55
CA ARG A 129 -6.27 -16.01 0.60
C ARG A 129 -6.73 -16.42 1.99
N ILE A 130 -7.72 -17.29 2.02
CA ILE A 130 -8.27 -17.80 3.27
C ILE A 130 -8.23 -19.31 3.23
N TYR A 131 -7.55 -19.92 4.19
CA TYR A 131 -7.45 -21.37 4.35
C TYR A 131 -8.32 -21.78 5.54
N LEU A 132 -9.45 -22.40 5.25
CA LEU A 132 -10.42 -22.81 6.26
C LEU A 132 -10.44 -24.34 6.40
N PRO A 133 -10.47 -24.88 7.62
CA PRO A 133 -10.75 -26.28 7.83
C PRO A 133 -12.23 -26.60 7.51
N SER A 134 -12.49 -27.82 7.05
CA SER A 134 -13.83 -28.23 6.55
C SER A 134 -14.95 -28.07 7.59
N ASN A 135 -14.63 -28.26 8.87
CA ASN A 135 -15.61 -28.11 9.96
C ASN A 135 -16.08 -26.67 10.20
N LEU A 136 -15.33 -25.67 9.78
CA LEU A 136 -15.64 -24.24 9.94
C LEU A 136 -16.08 -23.58 8.62
N ALA A 137 -15.70 -24.15 7.48
CA ALA A 137 -15.79 -23.50 6.18
C ALA A 137 -17.20 -22.99 5.86
N LYS A 138 -18.23 -23.82 6.05
CA LYS A 138 -19.63 -23.47 5.74
C LYS A 138 -20.10 -22.29 6.60
N GLU A 139 -19.97 -22.41 7.91
CA GLU A 139 -20.46 -21.39 8.84
C GLU A 139 -19.73 -20.06 8.64
N VAL A 140 -18.41 -20.08 8.50
CA VAL A 140 -17.60 -18.87 8.27
C VAL A 140 -17.98 -18.21 6.96
N PHE A 141 -18.21 -18.99 5.89
CA PHE A 141 -18.60 -18.45 4.59
C PHE A 141 -19.98 -17.76 4.64
N GLU A 142 -20.98 -18.40 5.26
CA GLU A 142 -22.33 -17.82 5.43
C GLU A 142 -22.26 -16.51 6.25
N ARG A 143 -21.47 -16.46 7.33
CA ARG A 143 -21.25 -15.24 8.11
C ARG A 143 -20.58 -14.13 7.29
N CYS A 144 -19.54 -14.46 6.53
CA CYS A 144 -18.89 -13.49 5.65
C CYS A 144 -19.86 -12.93 4.62
N GLN A 145 -20.69 -13.76 4.00
CA GLN A 145 -21.70 -13.31 3.04
C GLN A 145 -22.70 -12.34 3.67
N SER A 146 -23.21 -12.67 4.86
CA SER A 146 -24.12 -11.79 5.61
C SER A 146 -23.48 -10.44 5.90
N MET A 147 -22.23 -10.43 6.43
CA MET A 147 -21.51 -9.21 6.72
C MET A 147 -21.23 -8.37 5.47
N ILE A 148 -20.87 -9.00 4.35
CA ILE A 148 -20.63 -8.31 3.08
C ILE A 148 -21.92 -7.68 2.54
N ALA A 149 -23.07 -8.37 2.67
CA ALA A 149 -24.36 -7.84 2.24
C ALA A 149 -24.82 -6.60 3.03
N GLU A 150 -24.37 -6.46 4.28
CA GLU A 150 -24.66 -5.31 5.12
C GLU A 150 -23.69 -4.12 4.90
N MET A 151 -22.60 -4.34 4.18
CA MET A 151 -21.60 -3.28 3.93
C MET A 151 -22.21 -2.14 3.14
N LYS A 152 -22.11 -0.94 3.69
CA LYS A 152 -22.48 0.29 2.98
C LYS A 152 -21.29 0.89 2.28
N MET A 153 -21.51 1.34 1.06
CA MET A 153 -20.55 2.06 0.25
C MET A 153 -21.02 3.50 0.07
N GLY A 154 -20.14 4.48 0.27
CA GLY A 154 -20.51 5.88 0.09
C GLY A 154 -19.40 6.86 0.47
N ASP A 155 -19.80 8.10 0.76
CA ASP A 155 -18.90 9.17 1.12
C ASP A 155 -18.12 8.86 2.41
N VAL A 156 -16.83 9.18 2.41
CA VAL A 156 -15.93 8.97 3.56
C VAL A 156 -16.27 9.84 4.78
N GLN A 157 -17.05 10.90 4.61
CA GLN A 157 -17.53 11.75 5.70
C GLN A 157 -18.66 11.08 6.50
N ASP A 158 -19.36 10.12 5.90
CA ASP A 158 -20.39 9.36 6.59
C ASP A 158 -19.78 8.09 7.21
N MET A 159 -19.56 8.11 8.51
CA MET A 159 -18.96 7.01 9.28
C MET A 159 -19.77 5.70 9.28
N ARG A 160 -20.97 5.70 8.72
CA ARG A 160 -21.77 4.48 8.51
C ARG A 160 -21.32 3.69 7.27
N ASN A 161 -20.54 4.29 6.39
CA ASN A 161 -20.00 3.64 5.21
C ASN A 161 -18.70 2.90 5.57
N PHE A 162 -18.67 1.60 5.30
CA PHE A 162 -17.49 0.78 5.54
C PHE A 162 -16.46 0.90 4.40
N VAL A 163 -16.93 1.04 3.17
CA VAL A 163 -16.12 1.17 1.96
C VAL A 163 -16.51 2.42 1.16
N SER A 164 -15.57 2.91 0.38
CA SER A 164 -15.74 4.08 -0.47
C SER A 164 -15.14 3.83 -1.86
N ALA A 165 -14.85 4.89 -2.61
CA ALA A 165 -14.18 4.79 -3.90
C ALA A 165 -12.72 4.31 -3.74
N VAL A 166 -12.21 3.62 -4.77
CA VAL A 166 -10.78 3.34 -4.90
C VAL A 166 -10.02 4.61 -5.24
N ILE A 167 -8.68 4.58 -5.08
CA ILE A 167 -7.84 5.77 -5.08
C ILE A 167 -7.91 6.61 -6.37
N ASP A 168 -8.04 5.97 -7.53
CA ASP A 168 -8.10 6.67 -8.82
C ASP A 168 -8.79 5.82 -9.92
N ARG A 169 -9.02 6.45 -11.06
CA ARG A 169 -9.62 5.81 -12.22
C ARG A 169 -8.80 4.63 -12.75
N LYS A 170 -7.48 4.72 -12.70
CA LYS A 170 -6.60 3.63 -13.15
C LYS A 170 -6.76 2.39 -12.28
N SER A 171 -6.85 2.56 -10.98
CA SER A 171 -7.11 1.48 -10.03
C SER A 171 -8.50 0.86 -10.25
N PHE A 172 -9.51 1.71 -10.47
CA PHE A 172 -10.86 1.26 -10.80
C PHE A 172 -10.88 0.36 -12.04
N GLU A 173 -10.33 0.81 -13.15
CA GLU A 173 -10.32 0.04 -14.41
C GLU A 173 -9.55 -1.28 -14.26
N LYS A 174 -8.44 -1.26 -13.53
CA LYS A 174 -7.68 -2.49 -13.24
C LYS A 174 -8.49 -3.50 -12.43
N ILE A 175 -9.16 -3.06 -11.37
CA ILE A 175 -9.97 -3.93 -10.50
C ILE A 175 -11.19 -4.45 -11.28
N LYS A 176 -11.85 -3.58 -12.05
CA LYS A 176 -12.96 -3.98 -12.93
C LYS A 176 -12.55 -5.12 -13.87
N GLY A 177 -11.38 -5.03 -14.51
CA GLY A 177 -10.87 -6.10 -15.36
C GLY A 177 -10.67 -7.43 -14.61
N TYR A 178 -10.20 -7.40 -13.37
CA TYR A 178 -10.10 -8.64 -12.56
C TYR A 178 -11.45 -9.21 -12.17
N VAL A 179 -12.44 -8.36 -11.87
CA VAL A 179 -13.83 -8.81 -11.60
C VAL A 179 -14.44 -9.47 -12.84
N GLU A 180 -14.20 -8.91 -14.02
CA GLU A 180 -14.67 -9.50 -15.29
C GLU A 180 -14.04 -10.88 -15.53
N VAL A 181 -12.72 -11.05 -15.29
CA VAL A 181 -12.05 -12.36 -15.38
C VAL A 181 -12.61 -13.35 -14.37
N ALA A 182 -12.88 -12.94 -13.14
CA ALA A 182 -13.47 -13.81 -12.12
C ALA A 182 -14.87 -14.29 -12.53
N ASN A 183 -15.70 -13.40 -13.05
CA ASN A 183 -17.06 -13.74 -13.51
C ASN A 183 -17.06 -14.69 -14.72
N GLN A 184 -16.02 -14.67 -15.55
CA GLN A 184 -15.87 -15.58 -16.70
C GLN A 184 -15.31 -16.95 -16.29
N SER A 185 -14.73 -17.06 -15.08
CA SER A 185 -14.07 -18.28 -14.58
C SER A 185 -14.94 -19.07 -13.59
N ALA A 186 -16.13 -18.59 -13.28
CA ALA A 186 -17.06 -19.17 -12.31
C ALA A 186 -17.99 -20.24 -12.93
#